data_353e795b56084f5261c4c46cdf32eefd
#
_entry.id   353e795b56084f5261c4c46cdf32eefd
#
_cell.length_a   1.000
_cell.length_b   1.000
_cell.length_c   1.000
_cell.angle_alpha   90.00
_cell.angle_beta   90.00
_cell.angle_gamma   90.00
#
_symmetry.space_group_name_H-M   'P 1'
#
loop_
_entity.id
_entity.type
_entity.pdbx_description
1 polymer ?
#
loop_
_entity_poly.entity_id
_entity_poly.type
_entity_poly.pdbx_seq_one_letter_code
_entity_poly.pdbx_strand_id
1 'polypeptide(L)'
;MKEIINKYINAREADVYNLPIRKRIDWLINLSKRHSEVFCTPEAYLARKRYTFKHPTMVIVLKCMDGRIHIPYATKTPLGIIKPFRNFGGMFDLGWPYLGEVLYNTVNQAIESSQRVLLLITYHFSKSDKKRGCAGFNHDCEKSKRYVAQIKKQIEYVFGHDHQTVYPVICGFETDEDAMILHGEDKEILNLAECEDSSREYWLNKLRTTYPDMPERVLHDLVPLVEGNIEHITEVRALHRNLDLDTVHREWIICVGRGFDFLHIPNMALIIGPYSPDLSGPMASAVGVIKSNMNNGMIPKDGFLLLVSAPYNEIGVDKARAELKSKFLSQYASEVIIREHPDMQKLMIRKTAVLNWHTRNLEITDIKGH
;
A
#
# COMPACT_ATOMS: atom_id res chain seq x y z
N MET A 1 -17.41 13.00 -6.38
CA MET A 1 -16.44 12.14 -5.65
C MET A 1 -15.15 12.90 -5.33
N LYS A 2 -14.53 13.63 -6.30
CA LYS A 2 -13.36 14.50 -6.08
C LYS A 2 -13.54 15.49 -4.92
N GLU A 3 -14.67 16.20 -4.84
CA GLU A 3 -14.95 17.16 -3.76
C GLU A 3 -15.09 16.52 -2.37
N ILE A 4 -15.67 15.33 -2.30
CA ILE A 4 -15.88 14.63 -1.03
C ILE A 4 -14.54 14.12 -0.51
N ILE A 5 -13.73 13.48 -1.36
CA ILE A 5 -12.39 12.98 -0.99
C ILE A 5 -11.46 14.14 -0.63
N ASN A 6 -11.39 15.19 -1.46
CA ASN A 6 -10.56 16.37 -1.19
C ASN A 6 -11.03 17.17 0.03
N LYS A 7 -12.32 17.26 0.29
CA LYS A 7 -12.86 17.96 1.46
C LYS A 7 -12.52 17.24 2.78
N TYR A 8 -12.32 15.92 2.73
CA TYR A 8 -11.95 15.12 3.91
C TYR A 8 -10.43 14.92 4.06
N ILE A 9 -9.66 14.96 2.98
CA ILE A 9 -8.19 14.89 3.01
C ILE A 9 -7.59 16.26 3.39
N ASN A 10 -8.16 17.36 2.88
CA ASN A 10 -7.65 18.72 3.09
C ASN A 10 -8.02 19.37 4.43
N ALA A 11 -8.75 18.72 5.33
CA ALA A 11 -8.92 19.21 6.69
C ALA A 11 -7.61 19.02 7.49
N ARG A 12 -6.61 19.85 7.15
CA ARG A 12 -5.39 20.18 7.91
C ARG A 12 -4.73 18.98 8.63
N GLU A 13 -4.20 18.03 7.85
CA GLU A 13 -3.28 17.01 8.37
C GLU A 13 -2.11 17.62 9.15
N ALA A 14 -1.68 18.83 8.82
CA ALA A 14 -0.63 19.54 9.53
C ALA A 14 -0.90 19.71 11.04
N ASP A 15 -2.15 19.88 11.43
CA ASP A 15 -2.52 20.05 12.84
C ASP A 15 -2.49 18.74 13.65
N VAL A 16 -2.66 17.58 12.98
CA VAL A 16 -2.70 16.27 13.66
C VAL A 16 -1.37 15.93 14.32
N TYR A 17 -0.26 16.26 13.67
CA TYR A 17 1.08 15.96 14.21
C TYR A 17 1.38 16.68 15.51
N ASN A 18 0.75 17.83 15.78
CA ASN A 18 0.93 18.63 16.98
C ASN A 18 0.01 18.20 18.14
N LEU A 19 -0.93 17.27 17.88
CA LEU A 19 -1.82 16.76 18.92
C LEU A 19 -1.09 15.74 19.82
N PRO A 20 -1.46 15.66 21.12
CA PRO A 20 -1.03 14.57 21.98
C PRO A 20 -1.40 13.21 21.39
N ILE A 21 -0.56 12.19 21.61
CA ILE A 21 -0.71 10.85 20.98
C ILE A 21 -2.12 10.26 21.12
N ARG A 22 -2.79 10.42 22.27
CA ARG A 22 -4.16 9.92 22.46
C ARG A 22 -5.15 10.59 21.51
N LYS A 23 -5.02 11.88 21.28
CA LYS A 23 -5.87 12.64 20.34
C LYS A 23 -5.58 12.27 18.89
N ARG A 24 -4.31 11.99 18.55
CA ARG A 24 -3.94 11.46 17.23
C ARG A 24 -4.59 10.09 16.99
N ILE A 25 -4.63 9.22 17.99
CA ILE A 25 -5.28 7.90 17.90
C ILE A 25 -6.80 8.06 17.72
N ASP A 26 -7.45 8.93 18.52
CA ASP A 26 -8.88 9.23 18.38
C ASP A 26 -9.21 9.76 16.96
N TRP A 27 -8.36 10.65 16.44
CA TRP A 27 -8.48 11.16 15.07
C TRP A 27 -8.40 10.03 14.04
N LEU A 28 -7.42 9.12 14.16
CA LEU A 28 -7.25 7.98 13.24
C LEU A 28 -8.47 7.05 13.25
N ILE A 29 -9.00 6.74 14.45
CA ILE A 29 -10.20 5.90 14.59
C ILE A 29 -11.40 6.56 13.93
N ASN A 30 -11.58 7.88 14.11
CA ASN A 30 -12.65 8.62 13.45
C ASN A 30 -12.46 8.71 11.93
N LEU A 31 -11.20 8.86 11.45
CA LEU A 31 -10.87 8.79 10.04
C LEU A 31 -11.27 7.44 9.44
N SER A 32 -10.92 6.34 10.12
CA SER A 32 -11.24 4.99 9.64
C SER A 32 -12.75 4.75 9.50
N LYS A 33 -13.57 5.28 10.43
CA LYS A 33 -15.03 5.21 10.34
C LYS A 33 -15.56 5.97 9.11
N ARG A 34 -15.11 7.22 8.94
CA ARG A 34 -15.50 8.03 7.77
C ARG A 34 -15.12 7.37 6.44
N HIS A 35 -13.91 6.81 6.35
CA HIS A 35 -13.48 6.09 5.15
C HIS A 35 -14.33 4.84 4.89
N SER A 36 -14.72 4.09 5.94
CA SER A 36 -15.65 2.96 5.83
C SER A 36 -17.03 3.42 5.33
N GLU A 37 -17.58 4.51 5.88
CA GLU A 37 -18.86 5.08 5.45
C GLU A 37 -18.82 5.47 3.98
N VAL A 38 -17.78 6.20 3.54
CA VAL A 38 -17.58 6.57 2.13
C VAL A 38 -17.44 5.34 1.23
N PHE A 39 -16.67 4.33 1.69
CA PHE A 39 -16.50 3.09 0.94
C PHE A 39 -17.81 2.34 0.73
N CYS A 40 -18.74 2.43 1.67
CA CYS A 40 -20.05 1.75 1.63
C CYS A 40 -21.14 2.55 0.91
N THR A 41 -20.88 3.79 0.47
CA THR A 41 -21.91 4.54 -0.26
C THR A 41 -22.31 3.85 -1.56
N PRO A 42 -23.58 3.98 -2.01
CA PRO A 42 -24.03 3.43 -3.28
C PRO A 42 -23.16 3.88 -4.46
N GLU A 43 -22.74 5.15 -4.48
CA GLU A 43 -21.89 5.72 -5.53
C GLU A 43 -20.52 5.05 -5.60
N ALA A 44 -19.87 4.85 -4.44
CA ALA A 44 -18.57 4.16 -4.36
C ALA A 44 -18.70 2.68 -4.75
N TYR A 45 -19.77 2.02 -4.33
CA TYR A 45 -20.07 0.65 -4.72
C TYR A 45 -20.27 0.52 -6.24
N LEU A 46 -21.13 1.37 -6.82
CA LEU A 46 -21.38 1.37 -8.26
C LEU A 46 -20.14 1.74 -9.08
N ALA A 47 -19.31 2.68 -8.57
CA ALA A 47 -18.04 3.02 -9.22
C ALA A 47 -17.12 1.80 -9.33
N ARG A 48 -16.97 1.00 -8.23
CA ARG A 48 -16.20 -0.25 -8.25
C ARG A 48 -16.78 -1.28 -9.22
N LYS A 49 -18.10 -1.46 -9.21
CA LYS A 49 -18.78 -2.41 -10.12
C LYS A 49 -18.59 -2.02 -11.59
N ARG A 50 -18.76 -0.73 -11.93
CA ARG A 50 -18.53 -0.22 -13.29
C ARG A 50 -17.07 -0.39 -13.70
N TYR A 51 -16.13 -0.11 -12.80
CA TYR A 51 -14.71 -0.27 -13.07
C TYR A 51 -14.38 -1.73 -13.39
N THR A 52 -14.75 -2.67 -12.51
CA THR A 52 -14.52 -4.11 -12.69
C THR A 52 -15.19 -4.66 -13.94
N PHE A 53 -16.38 -4.16 -14.30
CA PHE A 53 -17.07 -4.56 -15.53
C PHE A 53 -16.31 -4.14 -16.79
N LYS A 54 -15.78 -2.92 -16.80
CA LYS A 54 -15.01 -2.37 -17.93
C LYS A 54 -13.60 -2.94 -17.98
N HIS A 55 -13.00 -3.17 -16.83
CA HIS A 55 -11.61 -3.56 -16.62
C HIS A 55 -11.56 -4.79 -15.70
N PRO A 56 -11.84 -5.99 -16.24
CA PRO A 56 -11.93 -7.19 -15.43
C PRO A 56 -10.58 -7.77 -14.99
N THR A 57 -9.45 -7.28 -15.52
CA THR A 57 -8.13 -7.72 -15.05
C THR A 57 -7.96 -7.41 -13.57
N MET A 58 -7.67 -8.43 -12.76
CA MET A 58 -7.34 -8.23 -11.35
C MET A 58 -5.96 -7.60 -11.22
N VAL A 59 -5.86 -6.50 -10.48
CA VAL A 59 -4.58 -5.83 -10.24
C VAL A 59 -4.08 -6.16 -8.84
N ILE A 60 -2.90 -6.78 -8.77
CA ILE A 60 -2.16 -7.07 -7.53
C ILE A 60 -0.93 -6.16 -7.50
N VAL A 61 -0.59 -5.62 -6.33
CA VAL A 61 0.59 -4.77 -6.15
C VAL A 61 1.42 -5.28 -4.98
N LEU A 62 2.67 -5.63 -5.24
CA LEU A 62 3.69 -5.88 -4.21
C LEU A 62 4.44 -4.57 -3.97
N LYS A 63 4.39 -4.04 -2.74
CA LYS A 63 4.94 -2.71 -2.44
C LYS A 63 5.52 -2.57 -1.03
N CYS A 64 6.29 -1.51 -0.83
CA CYS A 64 6.89 -1.19 0.47
C CYS A 64 5.83 -0.92 1.55
N MET A 65 6.24 -1.07 2.82
CA MET A 65 5.46 -0.67 3.99
C MET A 65 5.19 0.83 4.08
N ASP A 66 5.92 1.64 3.34
CA ASP A 66 5.83 3.10 3.28
C ASP A 66 4.42 3.54 2.86
N GLY A 67 3.74 4.29 3.72
CA GLY A 67 2.37 4.76 3.50
C GLY A 67 2.20 5.70 2.31
N ARG A 68 3.28 6.37 1.87
CA ARG A 68 3.28 7.27 0.70
C ARG A 68 2.99 6.52 -0.60
N ILE A 69 3.34 5.23 -0.69
CA ILE A 69 3.10 4.43 -1.89
C ILE A 69 1.66 3.97 -1.91
N HIS A 70 0.80 4.71 -2.58
CA HIS A 70 -0.62 4.42 -2.65
C HIS A 70 -1.13 4.39 -4.09
N ILE A 71 -0.89 3.26 -4.78
CA ILE A 71 -1.20 3.10 -6.20
C ILE A 71 -2.66 3.43 -6.55
N PRO A 72 -3.69 2.98 -5.78
CA PRO A 72 -5.07 3.36 -6.09
C PRO A 72 -5.30 4.88 -6.14
N TYR A 73 -4.66 5.63 -5.26
CA TYR A 73 -4.76 7.10 -5.25
C TYR A 73 -4.01 7.71 -6.43
N ALA A 74 -2.76 7.29 -6.62
CA ALA A 74 -1.92 7.78 -7.71
C ALA A 74 -2.47 7.46 -9.12
N THR A 75 -3.28 6.41 -9.26
CA THR A 75 -3.92 6.01 -10.53
C THR A 75 -5.40 6.36 -10.63
N LYS A 76 -5.95 7.08 -9.63
CA LYS A 76 -7.38 7.42 -9.54
C LYS A 76 -8.31 6.19 -9.65
N THR A 77 -7.76 5.01 -9.31
CA THR A 77 -8.53 3.76 -9.29
C THR A 77 -9.44 3.72 -8.05
N PRO A 78 -10.71 3.32 -8.18
CA PRO A 78 -11.60 3.19 -7.02
C PRO A 78 -11.01 2.28 -5.94
N LEU A 79 -11.07 2.71 -4.68
CA LEU A 79 -10.56 1.94 -3.54
C LEU A 79 -11.20 0.54 -3.50
N GLY A 80 -10.37 -0.48 -3.26
CA GLY A 80 -10.79 -1.87 -3.20
C GLY A 80 -10.66 -2.66 -4.51
N ILE A 81 -10.34 -2.00 -5.64
CA ILE A 81 -10.04 -2.66 -6.91
C ILE A 81 -8.66 -3.31 -6.85
N ILE A 82 -7.64 -2.52 -6.54
CA ILE A 82 -6.25 -2.99 -6.46
C ILE A 82 -6.04 -3.78 -5.15
N LYS A 83 -5.38 -4.93 -5.24
CA LYS A 83 -5.06 -5.83 -4.13
C LYS A 83 -3.62 -5.57 -3.66
N PRO A 84 -3.40 -4.80 -2.58
CA PRO A 84 -2.06 -4.48 -2.14
C PRO A 84 -1.49 -5.55 -1.20
N PHE A 85 -0.22 -5.86 -1.41
CA PHE A 85 0.63 -6.61 -0.50
C PHE A 85 1.76 -5.69 -0.07
N ARG A 86 1.96 -5.50 1.22
CA ARG A 86 2.97 -4.60 1.77
C ARG A 86 3.95 -5.33 2.66
N ASN A 87 5.23 -5.01 2.50
CA ASN A 87 6.27 -5.45 3.42
C ASN A 87 7.43 -4.44 3.46
N PHE A 88 8.30 -4.56 4.43
CA PHE A 88 9.52 -3.75 4.54
C PHE A 88 10.34 -3.81 3.24
N GLY A 89 10.71 -2.65 2.72
CA GLY A 89 11.46 -2.54 1.47
C GLY A 89 10.71 -3.01 0.21
N GLY A 90 9.44 -3.45 0.31
CA GLY A 90 8.80 -4.17 -0.78
C GLY A 90 9.43 -5.54 -1.01
N MET A 91 10.12 -6.08 0.01
CA MET A 91 10.78 -7.37 -0.05
C MET A 91 9.76 -8.48 0.16
N PHE A 92 9.74 -9.41 -0.78
CA PHE A 92 8.89 -10.60 -0.76
C PHE A 92 9.71 -11.80 -1.21
N ASP A 93 9.32 -12.99 -0.76
CA ASP A 93 9.85 -14.26 -1.24
C ASP A 93 8.66 -15.21 -1.41
N LEU A 94 8.44 -15.70 -2.62
CA LEU A 94 7.33 -16.61 -2.91
C LEU A 94 7.49 -17.97 -2.21
N GLY A 95 8.68 -18.27 -1.71
CA GLY A 95 8.93 -19.40 -0.83
C GLY A 95 8.38 -19.25 0.59
N TRP A 96 7.91 -18.06 0.99
CA TRP A 96 7.26 -17.90 2.30
C TRP A 96 5.86 -18.55 2.28
N PRO A 97 5.60 -19.54 3.15
CA PRO A 97 4.39 -20.34 3.07
C PRO A 97 3.10 -19.51 3.06
N TYR A 98 2.99 -18.53 3.96
CA TYR A 98 1.78 -17.72 4.07
C TYR A 98 1.63 -16.71 2.92
N LEU A 99 2.72 -16.14 2.42
CA LEU A 99 2.65 -15.32 1.20
C LEU A 99 2.20 -16.15 0.01
N GLY A 100 2.82 -17.30 -0.17
CA GLY A 100 2.49 -18.24 -1.25
C GLY A 100 1.01 -18.63 -1.22
N GLU A 101 0.49 -19.03 -0.06
CA GLU A 101 -0.92 -19.36 0.13
C GLU A 101 -1.85 -18.20 -0.24
N VAL A 102 -1.59 -17.01 0.30
CA VAL A 102 -2.46 -15.84 0.08
C VAL A 102 -2.41 -15.37 -1.37
N LEU A 103 -1.24 -15.36 -1.99
CA LEU A 103 -1.07 -14.97 -3.38
C LEU A 103 -1.72 -15.98 -4.32
N TYR A 104 -1.47 -17.28 -4.10
CA TYR A 104 -2.08 -18.36 -4.85
C TYR A 104 -3.61 -18.30 -4.78
N ASN A 105 -4.19 -18.19 -3.59
CA ASN A 105 -5.64 -18.07 -3.42
C ASN A 105 -6.21 -16.82 -4.12
N THR A 106 -5.45 -15.72 -4.12
CA THR A 106 -5.87 -14.48 -4.80
C THR A 106 -5.86 -14.67 -6.33
N VAL A 107 -4.86 -15.34 -6.87
CA VAL A 107 -4.75 -15.64 -8.30
C VAL A 107 -5.85 -16.66 -8.70
N ASN A 108 -6.09 -17.70 -7.90
CA ASN A 108 -7.15 -18.68 -8.18
C ASN A 108 -8.54 -18.02 -8.21
N GLN A 109 -8.81 -17.07 -7.30
CA GLN A 109 -10.05 -16.30 -7.34
C GLN A 109 -10.23 -15.56 -8.67
N ALA A 110 -9.15 -15.04 -9.25
CA ALA A 110 -9.19 -14.42 -10.57
C ALA A 110 -9.49 -15.45 -11.66
N ILE A 111 -8.82 -16.61 -11.63
CA ILE A 111 -9.03 -17.70 -12.59
C ILE A 111 -10.48 -18.19 -12.57
N GLU A 112 -11.03 -18.47 -11.38
CA GLU A 112 -12.43 -18.89 -11.18
C GLU A 112 -13.42 -17.86 -11.72
N SER A 113 -13.06 -16.57 -11.68
CA SER A 113 -13.84 -15.46 -12.24
C SER A 113 -13.54 -15.19 -13.72
N SER A 114 -12.79 -16.05 -14.41
CA SER A 114 -12.34 -15.88 -15.80
C SER A 114 -11.58 -14.56 -16.02
N GLN A 115 -10.85 -14.10 -14.99
CA GLN A 115 -10.03 -12.89 -15.02
C GLN A 115 -8.56 -13.25 -15.21
N ARG A 116 -7.80 -12.34 -15.81
CA ARG A 116 -6.33 -12.35 -15.78
C ARG A 116 -5.84 -11.50 -14.62
N VAL A 117 -4.56 -11.66 -14.29
CA VAL A 117 -3.91 -10.89 -13.20
C VAL A 117 -2.79 -10.05 -13.78
N LEU A 118 -2.85 -8.74 -13.54
CA LEU A 118 -1.72 -7.83 -13.69
C LEU A 118 -1.06 -7.68 -12.32
N LEU A 119 0.21 -8.06 -12.19
CA LEU A 119 0.93 -8.03 -10.95
C LEU A 119 2.04 -6.96 -11.01
N LEU A 120 1.84 -5.83 -10.34
CA LEU A 120 2.82 -4.76 -10.25
C LEU A 120 3.79 -5.03 -9.10
N ILE A 121 5.08 -5.14 -9.41
CA ILE A 121 6.16 -5.33 -8.44
C ILE A 121 6.87 -3.99 -8.29
N THR A 122 6.69 -3.32 -7.13
CA THR A 122 7.11 -1.94 -7.01
C THR A 122 8.41 -1.77 -6.23
N TYR A 123 9.23 -0.83 -6.69
CA TYR A 123 10.27 -0.17 -5.92
C TYR A 123 9.95 1.34 -5.86
N HIS A 124 10.55 2.07 -4.92
CA HIS A 124 10.29 3.51 -4.83
C HIS A 124 11.55 4.31 -4.53
N PHE A 125 11.51 5.58 -4.93
CA PHE A 125 12.58 6.54 -4.71
C PHE A 125 12.02 7.97 -4.73
N SER A 126 12.82 8.94 -4.31
CA SER A 126 12.55 10.37 -4.47
C SER A 126 13.61 10.98 -5.39
N LYS A 127 13.20 11.85 -6.29
CA LYS A 127 14.11 12.61 -7.16
C LYS A 127 14.83 13.73 -6.40
N SER A 128 14.12 14.40 -5.49
CA SER A 128 14.63 15.57 -4.78
C SER A 128 15.59 15.22 -3.64
N ASP A 129 15.39 14.08 -2.95
CA ASP A 129 16.24 13.66 -1.84
C ASP A 129 16.36 12.14 -1.77
N LYS A 130 17.56 11.62 -2.05
CA LYS A 130 17.83 10.18 -1.96
C LYS A 130 17.48 9.57 -0.60
N LYS A 131 17.61 10.33 0.49
CA LYS A 131 17.27 9.87 1.84
C LYS A 131 15.77 9.63 2.05
N ARG A 132 14.93 10.11 1.14
CA ARG A 132 13.48 9.84 1.10
C ARG A 132 13.13 8.59 0.30
N GLY A 133 14.12 7.89 -0.26
CA GLY A 133 13.94 6.61 -0.94
C GLY A 133 13.71 5.45 0.04
N CYS A 134 13.77 4.23 -0.48
CA CYS A 134 13.47 3.03 0.28
C CYS A 134 14.52 2.72 1.36
N ALA A 135 14.15 2.84 2.64
CA ALA A 135 15.03 2.50 3.76
C ALA A 135 15.43 1.00 3.77
N GLY A 136 14.61 0.11 3.23
CA GLY A 136 14.91 -1.33 3.13
C GLY A 136 16.13 -1.65 2.27
N PHE A 137 16.50 -0.73 1.38
CA PHE A 137 17.69 -0.84 0.53
C PHE A 137 18.74 0.24 0.84
N ASN A 138 18.71 0.82 2.03
CA ASN A 138 19.59 1.95 2.40
C ASN A 138 19.51 3.09 1.38
N HIS A 139 18.33 3.37 0.87
CA HIS A 139 18.05 4.39 -0.16
C HIS A 139 18.74 4.14 -1.51
N ASP A 140 19.26 2.93 -1.74
CA ASP A 140 19.87 2.52 -3.00
C ASP A 140 18.80 2.02 -3.98
N CYS A 141 18.42 2.89 -4.93
CA CYS A 141 17.41 2.61 -5.94
C CYS A 141 17.81 1.43 -6.85
N GLU A 142 19.11 1.30 -7.20
CA GLU A 142 19.58 0.23 -8.09
C GLU A 142 19.54 -1.14 -7.39
N LYS A 143 19.79 -1.19 -6.08
CA LYS A 143 19.57 -2.43 -5.31
C LYS A 143 18.11 -2.83 -5.30
N SER A 144 17.20 -1.86 -5.10
CA SER A 144 15.76 -2.14 -5.10
C SER A 144 15.28 -2.62 -6.47
N LYS A 145 15.76 -2.03 -7.58
CA LYS A 145 15.46 -2.49 -8.94
C LYS A 145 15.92 -3.93 -9.20
N ARG A 146 17.16 -4.25 -8.80
CA ARG A 146 17.67 -5.63 -8.93
C ARG A 146 16.82 -6.62 -8.14
N TYR A 147 16.39 -6.23 -6.95
CA TYR A 147 15.55 -7.08 -6.10
C TYR A 147 14.18 -7.34 -6.71
N VAL A 148 13.48 -6.32 -7.19
CA VAL A 148 12.16 -6.52 -7.83
C VAL A 148 12.26 -7.33 -9.12
N ALA A 149 13.39 -7.26 -9.84
CA ALA A 149 13.66 -8.12 -10.99
C ALA A 149 13.80 -9.61 -10.59
N GLN A 150 14.34 -9.90 -9.40
CA GLN A 150 14.37 -11.26 -8.87
C GLN A 150 12.96 -11.75 -8.49
N ILE A 151 12.13 -10.89 -7.89
CA ILE A 151 10.74 -11.21 -7.60
C ILE A 151 9.95 -11.50 -8.89
N LYS A 152 10.16 -10.71 -9.96
CA LYS A 152 9.53 -10.98 -11.27
C LYS A 152 9.85 -12.41 -11.72
N LYS A 153 11.10 -12.83 -11.67
CA LYS A 153 11.52 -14.21 -12.02
C LYS A 153 10.87 -15.28 -11.14
N GLN A 154 10.71 -15.04 -9.83
CA GLN A 154 10.00 -15.99 -8.96
C GLN A 154 8.53 -16.11 -9.35
N ILE A 155 7.87 -15.00 -9.70
CA ILE A 155 6.48 -14.99 -10.15
C ILE A 155 6.32 -15.74 -11.47
N GLU A 156 7.21 -15.49 -12.43
CA GLU A 156 7.23 -16.20 -13.72
C GLU A 156 7.49 -17.71 -13.54
N TYR A 157 8.36 -18.07 -12.60
CA TYR A 157 8.60 -19.48 -12.27
C TYR A 157 7.36 -20.17 -11.67
N VAL A 158 6.61 -19.47 -10.80
CA VAL A 158 5.45 -20.05 -10.11
C VAL A 158 4.19 -20.09 -11.01
N PHE A 159 3.94 -19.02 -11.78
CA PHE A 159 2.70 -18.84 -12.54
C PHE A 159 2.85 -19.05 -14.05
N GLY A 160 4.05 -19.36 -14.52
CA GLY A 160 4.35 -19.62 -15.93
C GLY A 160 4.94 -18.42 -16.65
N HIS A 161 5.87 -18.72 -17.56
CA HIS A 161 6.53 -17.73 -18.42
C HIS A 161 5.70 -17.33 -19.65
N ASP A 162 4.61 -18.04 -19.92
CA ASP A 162 3.70 -17.75 -21.02
C ASP A 162 2.72 -16.61 -20.72
N HIS A 163 2.76 -16.09 -19.50
CA HIS A 163 1.97 -14.97 -19.01
C HIS A 163 0.45 -15.09 -19.21
N GLN A 164 -0.05 -16.32 -19.39
CA GLN A 164 -1.46 -16.56 -19.70
C GLN A 164 -2.39 -16.21 -18.52
N THR A 165 -1.91 -16.38 -17.29
CA THR A 165 -2.70 -16.16 -16.08
C THR A 165 -2.27 -14.88 -15.36
N VAL A 166 -0.96 -14.75 -15.11
CA VAL A 166 -0.37 -13.61 -14.38
C VAL A 166 0.64 -12.92 -15.28
N TYR A 167 0.49 -11.60 -15.45
CA TYR A 167 1.46 -10.74 -16.11
C TYR A 167 2.20 -9.88 -15.11
N PRO A 168 3.48 -10.16 -14.80
CA PRO A 168 4.27 -9.38 -13.86
C PRO A 168 4.91 -8.17 -14.53
N VAL A 169 4.70 -6.98 -13.97
CA VAL A 169 5.31 -5.72 -14.41
C VAL A 169 6.13 -5.12 -13.28
N ILE A 170 7.39 -4.76 -13.56
CA ILE A 170 8.21 -3.95 -12.65
C ILE A 170 7.75 -2.50 -12.76
N CYS A 171 7.42 -1.89 -11.63
CA CYS A 171 6.93 -0.52 -11.56
C CYS A 171 7.72 0.29 -10.52
N GLY A 172 8.47 1.30 -10.98
CA GLY A 172 9.02 2.32 -10.11
C GLY A 172 7.92 3.25 -9.62
N PHE A 173 8.05 3.75 -8.40
CA PHE A 173 7.18 4.78 -7.85
C PHE A 173 8.04 5.94 -7.34
N GLU A 174 7.97 7.06 -8.04
CA GLU A 174 8.64 8.30 -7.67
C GLU A 174 7.75 9.06 -6.69
N THR A 175 8.24 9.34 -5.48
CA THR A 175 7.40 9.78 -4.36
C THR A 175 7.16 11.29 -4.28
N ASP A 176 7.87 12.11 -5.05
CA ASP A 176 7.72 13.57 -5.04
C ASP A 176 6.47 13.99 -5.85
N GLU A 177 6.19 13.28 -6.94
CA GLU A 177 5.03 13.52 -7.82
C GLU A 177 4.04 12.35 -7.84
N ASP A 178 4.27 11.28 -7.08
CA ASP A 178 3.53 10.02 -7.11
C ASP A 178 3.52 9.36 -8.50
N ALA A 179 4.63 9.50 -9.24
CA ALA A 179 4.72 9.08 -10.62
C ALA A 179 5.10 7.60 -10.75
N MET A 180 4.40 6.88 -11.62
CA MET A 180 4.73 5.51 -11.98
C MET A 180 5.76 5.48 -13.11
N ILE A 181 6.68 4.52 -13.02
CA ILE A 181 7.71 4.24 -14.02
C ILE A 181 7.59 2.77 -14.40
N LEU A 182 7.06 2.51 -15.57
CA LEU A 182 6.82 1.16 -16.06
C LEU A 182 8.06 0.65 -16.81
N HIS A 183 8.55 -0.53 -16.43
CA HIS A 183 9.66 -1.19 -17.09
C HIS A 183 9.14 -2.22 -18.08
N GLY A 184 9.36 -1.96 -19.34
CA GLY A 184 9.08 -2.86 -20.44
C GLY A 184 10.19 -3.88 -20.67
N GLU A 185 10.08 -4.58 -21.79
CA GLU A 185 11.13 -5.47 -22.28
C GLU A 185 12.29 -4.66 -22.90
N ASP A 186 13.41 -5.32 -23.17
CA ASP A 186 14.59 -4.72 -23.81
C ASP A 186 15.10 -3.43 -23.16
N LYS A 187 14.90 -3.27 -21.83
CA LYS A 187 15.26 -2.09 -21.05
C LYS A 187 14.45 -0.83 -21.41
N GLU A 188 13.36 -0.97 -22.12
CA GLU A 188 12.44 0.15 -22.33
C GLU A 188 11.89 0.63 -20.98
N ILE A 189 11.85 1.94 -20.78
CA ILE A 189 11.34 2.58 -19.56
C ILE A 189 10.32 3.63 -19.97
N LEU A 190 9.10 3.49 -19.48
CA LEU A 190 8.04 4.48 -19.65
C LEU A 190 7.85 5.23 -18.32
N ASN A 191 8.44 6.43 -18.25
CA ASN A 191 8.31 7.32 -17.10
C ASN A 191 7.08 8.22 -17.27
N LEU A 192 6.02 7.99 -16.51
CA LEU A 192 4.76 8.72 -16.67
C LEU A 192 4.88 10.20 -16.26
N ALA A 193 5.90 10.59 -15.47
CA ALA A 193 6.19 11.99 -15.17
C ALA A 193 6.71 12.78 -16.39
N GLU A 194 7.22 12.09 -17.41
CA GLU A 194 7.75 12.68 -18.63
C GLU A 194 6.76 12.59 -19.81
N CYS A 195 5.57 12.05 -19.54
CA CYS A 195 4.52 11.88 -20.54
C CYS A 195 3.51 13.01 -20.45
N GLU A 196 2.98 13.37 -21.63
CA GLU A 196 1.86 14.29 -21.76
C GLU A 196 0.55 13.49 -21.83
N ASP A 197 -0.57 14.14 -21.48
CA ASP A 197 -1.88 13.55 -21.66
C ASP A 197 -2.13 13.29 -23.16
N SER A 198 -2.60 12.10 -23.47
CA SER A 198 -2.75 11.63 -24.83
C SER A 198 -3.99 10.75 -24.99
N SER A 199 -4.37 10.47 -26.23
CA SER A 199 -5.53 9.62 -26.49
C SER A 199 -5.32 8.19 -25.99
N ARG A 200 -6.43 7.52 -25.65
CA ARG A 200 -6.42 6.09 -25.27
C ARG A 200 -5.76 5.22 -26.35
N GLU A 201 -5.95 5.53 -27.62
CA GLU A 201 -5.34 4.79 -28.73
C GLU A 201 -3.81 4.95 -28.75
N TYR A 202 -3.31 6.16 -28.49
CA TYR A 202 -1.87 6.40 -28.31
C TYR A 202 -1.30 5.51 -27.22
N TRP A 203 -1.96 5.46 -26.03
CA TRP A 203 -1.49 4.65 -24.90
C TRP A 203 -1.53 3.16 -25.20
N LEU A 204 -2.56 2.67 -25.88
CA LEU A 204 -2.62 1.27 -26.31
C LEU A 204 -1.45 0.92 -27.23
N ASN A 205 -1.15 1.76 -28.22
CA ASN A 205 -0.05 1.51 -29.14
C ASN A 205 1.30 1.60 -28.43
N LYS A 206 1.49 2.57 -27.54
CA LYS A 206 2.72 2.69 -26.74
C LYS A 206 2.93 1.48 -25.84
N LEU A 207 1.89 1.03 -25.14
CA LEU A 207 1.97 -0.15 -24.27
C LEU A 207 2.19 -1.46 -25.05
N ARG A 208 1.62 -1.61 -26.25
CA ARG A 208 1.92 -2.75 -27.14
C ARG A 208 3.40 -2.81 -27.53
N THR A 209 4.01 -1.66 -27.75
CA THR A 209 5.46 -1.60 -28.02
C THR A 209 6.27 -1.93 -26.77
N THR A 210 5.86 -1.39 -25.62
CA THR A 210 6.56 -1.60 -24.34
C THR A 210 6.42 -3.05 -23.83
N TYR A 211 5.27 -3.72 -24.11
CA TYR A 211 4.93 -5.07 -23.66
C TYR A 211 4.36 -5.91 -24.80
N PRO A 212 5.19 -6.36 -25.76
CA PRO A 212 4.74 -7.00 -26.98
C PRO A 212 4.06 -8.37 -26.73
N ASP A 213 4.36 -9.04 -25.62
CA ASP A 213 3.79 -10.33 -25.22
C ASP A 213 2.59 -10.22 -24.26
N MET A 214 2.25 -8.97 -23.83
CA MET A 214 1.14 -8.77 -22.90
C MET A 214 -0.20 -9.09 -23.57
N PRO A 215 -1.05 -9.94 -22.94
CA PRO A 215 -2.37 -10.22 -23.48
C PRO A 215 -3.17 -8.93 -23.69
N GLU A 216 -3.81 -8.79 -24.85
CA GLU A 216 -4.51 -7.57 -25.29
C GLU A 216 -5.48 -7.04 -24.21
N ARG A 217 -6.17 -7.95 -23.51
CA ARG A 217 -7.09 -7.57 -22.43
C ARG A 217 -6.37 -6.88 -21.28
N VAL A 218 -5.20 -7.37 -20.89
CA VAL A 218 -4.40 -6.79 -19.80
C VAL A 218 -3.87 -5.42 -20.22
N LEU A 219 -3.44 -5.27 -21.47
CA LEU A 219 -3.05 -3.96 -22.03
C LEU A 219 -4.20 -2.95 -21.93
N HIS A 220 -5.41 -3.31 -22.37
CA HIS A 220 -6.57 -2.45 -22.28
C HIS A 220 -6.91 -2.04 -20.85
N ASP A 221 -6.67 -2.93 -19.89
CA ASP A 221 -6.95 -2.69 -18.47
C ASP A 221 -5.80 -1.97 -17.73
N LEU A 222 -4.58 -1.94 -18.32
CA LEU A 222 -3.46 -1.14 -17.84
C LEU A 222 -3.61 0.35 -18.22
N VAL A 223 -4.22 0.65 -19.39
CA VAL A 223 -4.39 2.04 -19.85
C VAL A 223 -5.03 2.96 -18.82
N PRO A 224 -6.15 2.61 -18.13
CA PRO A 224 -6.73 3.48 -17.11
C PRO A 224 -5.81 3.81 -15.95
N LEU A 225 -4.87 2.91 -15.60
CA LEU A 225 -3.87 3.18 -14.56
C LEU A 225 -2.86 4.22 -15.05
N VAL A 226 -2.45 4.14 -16.31
CA VAL A 226 -1.56 5.10 -16.96
C VAL A 226 -2.23 6.48 -17.06
N GLU A 227 -3.41 6.54 -17.66
CA GLU A 227 -4.20 7.78 -17.80
C GLU A 227 -4.44 8.44 -16.44
N GLY A 228 -4.88 7.64 -15.44
CA GLY A 228 -5.14 8.12 -14.09
C GLY A 228 -3.88 8.64 -13.37
N ASN A 229 -2.71 8.02 -13.62
CA ASN A 229 -1.47 8.49 -13.02
C ASN A 229 -0.98 9.80 -13.66
N ILE A 230 -1.08 9.96 -14.98
CA ILE A 230 -0.72 11.22 -15.66
C ILE A 230 -1.62 12.37 -15.19
N GLU A 231 -2.94 12.14 -15.11
CA GLU A 231 -3.87 13.12 -14.55
C GLU A 231 -3.51 13.47 -13.10
N HIS A 232 -3.15 12.48 -12.27
CA HIS A 232 -2.73 12.69 -10.88
C HIS A 232 -1.45 13.52 -10.78
N ILE A 233 -0.42 13.20 -11.57
CA ILE A 233 0.83 13.97 -11.63
C ILE A 233 0.55 15.43 -11.98
N THR A 234 -0.31 15.68 -12.96
CA THR A 234 -0.71 17.04 -13.36
C THR A 234 -1.37 17.79 -12.19
N GLU A 235 -2.25 17.13 -11.42
CA GLU A 235 -2.86 17.72 -10.23
C GLU A 235 -1.83 18.00 -9.12
N VAL A 236 -0.91 17.06 -8.87
CA VAL A 236 0.16 17.22 -7.87
C VAL A 236 1.06 18.41 -8.21
N ARG A 237 1.44 18.57 -9.47
CA ARG A 237 2.23 19.72 -9.96
C ARG A 237 1.48 21.04 -9.78
N ALA A 238 0.18 21.06 -10.10
CA ALA A 238 -0.66 22.26 -9.94
C ALA A 238 -0.84 22.67 -8.48
N LEU A 239 -0.80 21.72 -7.52
CA LEU A 239 -0.92 22.00 -6.09
C LEU A 239 0.36 22.59 -5.48
N HIS A 240 1.48 22.64 -6.22
CA HIS A 240 2.79 23.11 -5.70
C HIS A 240 3.12 22.46 -4.35
N ARG A 241 3.01 21.10 -4.30
CA ARG A 241 3.24 20.30 -3.10
C ARG A 241 4.51 20.77 -2.38
N ASN A 242 4.40 21.08 -1.09
CA ASN A 242 5.57 21.39 -0.30
C ASN A 242 6.30 20.10 0.07
N LEU A 243 7.34 19.75 -0.71
CA LEU A 243 8.07 18.50 -0.53
C LEU A 243 8.71 18.37 0.87
N ASP A 244 9.03 19.48 1.52
CA ASP A 244 9.62 19.48 2.86
C ASP A 244 8.60 19.19 3.97
N LEU A 245 7.31 19.27 3.67
CA LEU A 245 6.23 18.93 4.59
C LEU A 245 5.50 17.66 4.17
N ASP A 246 5.18 17.54 2.88
CA ASP A 246 4.26 16.52 2.38
C ASP A 246 4.93 15.18 2.09
N THR A 247 6.26 15.17 1.82
CA THR A 247 7.01 13.94 1.50
C THR A 247 7.98 13.51 2.60
N VAL A 248 8.08 14.26 3.68
CA VAL A 248 8.96 13.96 4.81
C VAL A 248 8.40 12.80 5.64
N HIS A 249 9.29 11.93 6.11
CA HIS A 249 8.95 10.88 7.04
C HIS A 249 8.50 11.45 8.39
N ARG A 250 7.24 11.27 8.73
CA ARG A 250 6.60 11.72 9.97
C ARG A 250 5.73 10.64 10.57
N GLU A 251 6.07 9.39 10.29
CA GLU A 251 5.30 8.23 10.75
C GLU A 251 5.33 8.14 12.29
N TRP A 252 4.16 7.89 12.84
CA TRP A 252 3.91 7.63 14.26
C TRP A 252 3.01 6.41 14.47
N ILE A 253 2.64 5.71 13.36
CA ILE A 253 1.79 4.53 13.37
C ILE A 253 2.54 3.38 12.72
N ILE A 254 2.51 2.21 13.35
CA ILE A 254 2.83 0.93 12.73
C ILE A 254 1.53 0.14 12.61
N CYS A 255 1.09 -0.11 11.38
CA CYS A 255 -0.02 -0.98 11.09
C CYS A 255 0.49 -2.38 10.75
N VAL A 256 0.04 -3.40 11.47
CA VAL A 256 0.37 -4.80 11.17
C VAL A 256 -0.91 -5.55 10.82
N GLY A 257 -0.99 -6.03 9.57
CA GLY A 257 -2.17 -6.71 9.09
C GLY A 257 -2.48 -6.43 7.63
N ARG A 258 -3.53 -7.07 7.11
CA ARG A 258 -4.01 -6.88 5.74
C ARG A 258 -5.14 -5.86 5.71
N GLY A 259 -5.21 -5.09 4.62
CA GLY A 259 -6.36 -4.25 4.32
C GLY A 259 -6.28 -2.80 4.81
N PHE A 260 -5.19 -2.36 5.41
CA PHE A 260 -5.03 -0.98 5.89
C PHE A 260 -4.95 0.10 4.78
N ASP A 261 -4.78 -0.29 3.52
CA ASP A 261 -4.71 0.66 2.39
C ASP A 261 -5.96 1.52 2.21
N PHE A 262 -7.11 1.10 2.77
CA PHE A 262 -8.32 1.92 2.72
C PHE A 262 -8.20 3.23 3.54
N LEU A 263 -7.28 3.28 4.50
CA LEU A 263 -7.10 4.47 5.35
C LEU A 263 -6.45 5.63 4.60
N HIS A 264 -5.57 5.34 3.63
CA HIS A 264 -4.77 6.34 2.92
C HIS A 264 -4.19 7.40 3.88
N ILE A 265 -3.20 7.00 4.66
CA ILE A 265 -2.51 7.82 5.66
C ILE A 265 -1.03 7.96 5.29
N PRO A 266 -0.72 8.66 4.17
CA PRO A 266 0.66 8.89 3.76
C PRO A 266 1.43 9.63 4.86
N ASN A 267 2.73 9.41 4.95
CA ASN A 267 3.62 10.04 5.93
C ASN A 267 3.28 9.83 7.42
N MET A 268 2.21 9.08 7.74
CA MET A 268 1.78 8.83 9.14
C MET A 268 1.99 7.38 9.55
N ALA A 269 1.89 6.44 8.62
CA ALA A 269 1.90 5.01 8.92
C ALA A 269 2.90 4.22 8.08
N LEU A 270 3.51 3.25 8.76
CA LEU A 270 4.21 2.13 8.15
C LEU A 270 3.30 0.92 8.20
N ILE A 271 3.00 0.34 7.03
CA ILE A 271 2.02 -0.75 6.91
C ILE A 271 2.72 -2.04 6.55
N ILE A 272 2.69 -3.01 7.46
CA ILE A 272 3.37 -4.31 7.33
C ILE A 272 2.32 -5.40 7.19
N GLY A 273 2.32 -6.09 6.07
CA GLY A 273 1.56 -7.33 5.90
C GLY A 273 2.25 -8.49 6.61
N PRO A 274 1.51 -9.37 7.28
CA PRO A 274 2.09 -10.49 8.03
C PRO A 274 2.44 -11.67 7.09
N TYR A 275 3.21 -11.41 6.03
CA TYR A 275 3.53 -12.40 5.01
C TYR A 275 4.84 -13.13 5.26
N SER A 276 5.83 -12.45 5.86
CA SER A 276 7.10 -13.04 6.24
C SER A 276 6.93 -14.02 7.39
N PRO A 277 7.65 -15.15 7.38
CA PRO A 277 7.71 -16.08 8.53
C PRO A 277 8.29 -15.41 9.78
N ASP A 278 9.20 -14.46 9.58
CA ASP A 278 9.78 -13.63 10.63
C ASP A 278 9.49 -12.14 10.37
N LEU A 279 8.75 -11.51 11.27
CA LEU A 279 8.44 -10.08 11.23
C LEU A 279 9.44 -9.24 12.04
N SER A 280 10.46 -9.83 12.65
CA SER A 280 11.41 -9.11 13.52
C SER A 280 12.12 -7.99 12.77
N GLY A 281 12.66 -8.27 11.58
CA GLY A 281 13.32 -7.26 10.75
C GLY A 281 12.42 -6.12 10.34
N PRO A 282 11.25 -6.38 9.71
CA PRO A 282 10.25 -5.36 9.38
C PRO A 282 9.82 -4.50 10.57
N MET A 283 9.56 -5.13 11.73
CA MET A 283 9.12 -4.43 12.94
C MET A 283 10.23 -3.56 13.53
N ALA A 284 11.44 -4.09 13.68
CA ALA A 284 12.60 -3.34 14.17
C ALA A 284 12.89 -2.11 13.29
N SER A 285 12.84 -2.30 11.96
CA SER A 285 13.03 -1.19 11.02
C SER A 285 11.94 -0.13 11.14
N ALA A 286 10.67 -0.54 11.27
CA ALA A 286 9.56 0.40 11.43
C ALA A 286 9.69 1.24 12.70
N VAL A 287 10.02 0.61 13.84
CA VAL A 287 10.27 1.34 15.10
C VAL A 287 11.50 2.23 14.99
N GLY A 288 12.55 1.77 14.30
CA GLY A 288 13.75 2.59 14.03
C GLY A 288 13.42 3.88 13.28
N VAL A 289 12.54 3.83 12.27
CA VAL A 289 12.05 5.03 11.56
C VAL A 289 11.31 5.96 12.51
N ILE A 290 10.35 5.45 13.30
CA ILE A 290 9.60 6.28 14.27
C ILE A 290 10.54 6.92 15.32
N LYS A 291 11.48 6.16 15.86
CA LYS A 291 12.48 6.64 16.80
C LYS A 291 13.33 7.75 16.18
N SER A 292 13.75 7.60 14.93
CA SER A 292 14.45 8.64 14.18
C SER A 292 13.59 9.89 14.01
N ASN A 293 12.32 9.74 13.64
CA ASN A 293 11.37 10.86 13.50
C ASN A 293 11.21 11.63 14.82
N MET A 294 11.10 10.93 15.95
CA MET A 294 11.07 11.55 17.29
C MET A 294 12.36 12.29 17.62
N ASN A 295 13.53 11.68 17.32
CA ASN A 295 14.82 12.28 17.64
C ASN A 295 15.13 13.52 16.80
N ASN A 296 14.66 13.53 15.55
CA ASN A 296 14.81 14.65 14.63
C ASN A 296 13.73 15.74 14.81
N GLY A 297 12.82 15.59 15.78
CA GLY A 297 11.76 16.58 16.04
C GLY A 297 10.64 16.60 14.99
N MET A 298 10.58 15.59 14.14
CA MET A 298 9.55 15.47 13.09
C MET A 298 8.18 15.12 13.67
N ILE A 299 8.16 14.46 14.82
CA ILE A 299 6.96 14.11 15.60
C ILE A 299 7.24 14.30 17.10
N PRO A 300 6.21 14.54 17.93
CA PRO A 300 6.37 14.62 19.38
C PRO A 300 6.93 13.31 19.97
N LYS A 301 7.71 13.42 21.06
CA LYS A 301 8.24 12.26 21.81
C LYS A 301 7.26 11.75 22.86
N ASP A 302 5.97 11.76 22.58
CA ASP A 302 4.89 11.43 23.51
C ASP A 302 4.26 10.06 23.28
N GLY A 303 4.74 9.33 22.26
CA GLY A 303 4.32 7.97 21.96
C GLY A 303 4.08 7.69 20.47
N PHE A 304 3.90 6.40 20.16
CA PHE A 304 3.50 5.91 18.84
C PHE A 304 2.45 4.80 18.97
N LEU A 305 1.71 4.58 17.90
CA LEU A 305 0.66 3.56 17.85
C LEU A 305 1.16 2.30 17.15
N LEU A 306 1.04 1.15 17.82
CA LEU A 306 1.05 -0.18 17.21
C LEU A 306 -0.40 -0.62 17.01
N LEU A 307 -0.90 -0.57 15.78
CA LEU A 307 -2.26 -0.96 15.40
C LEU A 307 -2.21 -2.29 14.63
N VAL A 308 -2.76 -3.33 15.24
CA VAL A 308 -2.75 -4.67 14.65
C VAL A 308 -4.16 -5.10 14.30
N SER A 309 -4.38 -5.61 13.08
CA SER A 309 -5.69 -6.12 12.68
C SER A 309 -5.62 -7.41 11.88
N ALA A 310 -6.70 -8.19 11.95
CA ALA A 310 -6.97 -9.29 11.06
C ALA A 310 -8.31 -9.08 10.35
N PRO A 311 -8.39 -9.36 9.04
CA PRO A 311 -9.64 -9.23 8.31
C PRO A 311 -10.58 -10.41 8.57
N TYR A 312 -11.89 -10.14 8.47
CA TYR A 312 -12.94 -11.14 8.45
C TYR A 312 -13.98 -10.80 7.36
N ASN A 313 -14.66 -11.83 6.85
CA ASN A 313 -15.73 -11.70 5.87
C ASN A 313 -17.11 -11.83 6.53
N GLU A 314 -17.27 -12.76 7.48
CA GLU A 314 -18.54 -13.12 8.09
C GLU A 314 -18.55 -12.87 9.60
N ILE A 315 -19.70 -12.46 10.11
CA ILE A 315 -19.93 -12.35 11.55
C ILE A 315 -20.06 -13.77 12.13
N GLY A 316 -19.56 -13.93 13.35
CA GLY A 316 -19.58 -15.24 14.05
C GLY A 316 -18.19 -15.87 14.10
N VAL A 317 -18.05 -17.10 13.64
CA VAL A 317 -16.80 -17.87 13.78
C VAL A 317 -15.63 -17.21 13.06
N ASP A 318 -15.83 -16.67 11.87
CA ASP A 318 -14.78 -16.01 11.10
C ASP A 318 -14.29 -14.73 11.80
N LYS A 319 -15.23 -13.90 12.29
CA LYS A 319 -14.87 -12.73 13.11
C LYS A 319 -14.12 -13.15 14.39
N ALA A 320 -14.58 -14.19 15.11
CA ALA A 320 -13.93 -14.67 16.32
C ALA A 320 -12.50 -15.17 16.05
N ARG A 321 -12.27 -15.86 14.92
CA ARG A 321 -10.92 -16.25 14.47
C ARG A 321 -10.05 -15.04 14.18
N ALA A 322 -10.59 -14.01 13.53
CA ALA A 322 -9.88 -12.77 13.26
C ALA A 322 -9.49 -12.03 14.55
N GLU A 323 -10.37 -11.98 15.55
CA GLU A 323 -10.10 -11.42 16.88
C GLU A 323 -8.95 -12.15 17.59
N LEU A 324 -8.95 -13.49 17.58
CA LEU A 324 -7.85 -14.28 18.13
C LEU A 324 -6.54 -14.03 17.36
N LYS A 325 -6.59 -14.08 16.03
CA LYS A 325 -5.42 -13.85 15.17
C LYS A 325 -4.81 -12.46 15.41
N SER A 326 -5.64 -11.42 15.47
CA SER A 326 -5.15 -10.05 15.69
C SER A 326 -4.53 -9.90 17.08
N LYS A 327 -5.12 -10.54 18.11
CA LYS A 327 -4.59 -10.54 19.47
C LYS A 327 -3.20 -11.18 19.55
N PHE A 328 -3.03 -12.39 19.01
CA PHE A 328 -1.73 -13.08 19.00
C PHE A 328 -0.69 -12.31 18.18
N LEU A 329 -1.07 -11.81 16.99
CA LEU A 329 -0.17 -11.01 16.16
C LEU A 329 0.26 -9.71 16.88
N SER A 330 -0.66 -9.08 17.61
CA SER A 330 -0.39 -7.88 18.39
C SER A 330 0.58 -8.15 19.54
N GLN A 331 0.41 -9.29 20.22
CA GLN A 331 1.33 -9.72 21.28
C GLN A 331 2.72 -9.96 20.70
N TYR A 332 2.82 -10.79 19.66
CA TYR A 332 4.09 -11.09 19.00
C TYR A 332 4.81 -9.80 18.52
N ALA A 333 4.09 -8.92 17.82
CA ALA A 333 4.66 -7.67 17.32
C ALA A 333 5.18 -6.78 18.46
N SER A 334 4.45 -6.70 19.60
CA SER A 334 4.90 -5.93 20.76
C SER A 334 6.12 -6.53 21.42
N GLU A 335 6.21 -7.86 21.52
CA GLU A 335 7.38 -8.57 22.09
C GLU A 335 8.64 -8.34 21.23
N VAL A 336 8.49 -8.37 19.89
CA VAL A 336 9.59 -8.03 18.98
C VAL A 336 10.05 -6.59 19.21
N ILE A 337 9.13 -5.63 19.30
CA ILE A 337 9.47 -4.22 19.54
C ILE A 337 10.22 -4.06 20.86
N ILE A 338 9.75 -4.70 21.94
CA ILE A 338 10.36 -4.61 23.26
C ILE A 338 11.78 -5.21 23.26
N ARG A 339 11.99 -6.32 22.53
CA ARG A 339 13.28 -6.97 22.40
C ARG A 339 14.29 -6.13 21.61
N GLU A 340 13.87 -5.61 20.44
CA GLU A 340 14.75 -4.90 19.52
C GLU A 340 14.95 -3.42 19.90
N HIS A 341 13.94 -2.80 20.53
CA HIS A 341 13.93 -1.38 20.93
C HIS A 341 13.35 -1.21 22.34
N PRO A 342 14.02 -1.70 23.40
CA PRO A 342 13.49 -1.67 24.78
C PRO A 342 13.19 -0.25 25.28
N ASP A 343 13.92 0.75 24.80
CA ASP A 343 13.70 2.16 25.12
C ASP A 343 12.37 2.71 24.55
N MET A 344 11.82 2.10 23.52
CA MET A 344 10.55 2.49 22.92
C MET A 344 9.33 1.85 23.60
N GLN A 345 9.52 0.90 24.50
CA GLN A 345 8.43 0.18 25.18
C GLN A 345 7.43 1.12 25.86
N LYS A 346 7.92 2.11 26.61
CA LYS A 346 7.07 3.05 27.38
C LYS A 346 6.31 4.03 26.46
N LEU A 347 6.76 4.21 25.23
CA LEU A 347 6.17 5.09 24.24
C LEU A 347 5.15 4.35 23.35
N MET A 348 5.11 3.01 23.39
CA MET A 348 4.23 2.20 22.56
C MET A 348 2.82 2.17 23.13
N ILE A 349 1.83 2.62 22.34
CA ILE A 349 0.41 2.42 22.60
C ILE A 349 -0.07 1.32 21.67
N ARG A 350 -0.52 0.21 22.23
CA ARG A 350 -0.99 -0.95 21.48
C ARG A 350 -2.50 -0.90 21.34
N LYS A 351 -2.99 -1.10 20.10
CA LYS A 351 -4.40 -1.28 19.76
C LYS A 351 -4.57 -2.51 18.89
N THR A 352 -5.54 -3.32 19.23
CA THR A 352 -5.93 -4.52 18.48
C THR A 352 -7.28 -4.29 17.84
N ALA A 353 -7.46 -4.73 16.60
CA ALA A 353 -8.67 -4.51 15.84
C ALA A 353 -9.00 -5.71 14.95
N VAL A 354 -10.22 -5.75 14.46
CA VAL A 354 -10.62 -6.58 13.31
C VAL A 354 -11.16 -5.70 12.21
N LEU A 355 -10.97 -6.12 10.96
CA LEU A 355 -11.38 -5.38 9.78
C LEU A 355 -12.44 -6.16 9.00
N ASN A 356 -13.65 -5.63 8.93
CA ASN A 356 -14.66 -6.19 8.03
C ASN A 356 -14.23 -6.00 6.57
N TRP A 357 -14.07 -7.11 5.84
CA TRP A 357 -13.52 -7.05 4.48
C TRP A 357 -14.47 -6.42 3.45
N HIS A 358 -15.78 -6.47 3.71
CA HIS A 358 -16.80 -5.94 2.81
C HIS A 358 -17.08 -4.45 3.03
N THR A 359 -17.04 -4.00 4.28
CA THR A 359 -17.36 -2.61 4.64
C THR A 359 -16.15 -1.74 4.92
N ARG A 360 -14.97 -2.35 5.08
CA ARG A 360 -13.75 -1.69 5.57
C ARG A 360 -13.91 -1.08 6.97
N ASN A 361 -14.90 -1.52 7.72
CA ASN A 361 -15.06 -1.08 9.10
C ASN A 361 -13.98 -1.72 9.98
N LEU A 362 -13.21 -0.85 10.67
CA LEU A 362 -12.16 -1.24 11.62
C LEU A 362 -12.73 -1.16 13.04
N GLU A 363 -12.91 -2.31 13.66
CA GLU A 363 -13.45 -2.43 15.03
C GLU A 363 -12.30 -2.67 16.01
N ILE A 364 -12.12 -1.76 16.96
CA ILE A 364 -11.13 -1.91 18.04
C ILE A 364 -11.64 -2.97 19.02
N THR A 365 -10.82 -4.00 19.28
CA THR A 365 -11.16 -5.17 20.09
C THR A 365 -10.40 -5.21 21.43
N ASP A 366 -9.72 -4.12 21.80
CA ASP A 366 -9.03 -4.07 23.08
C ASP A 366 -10.05 -4.34 24.20
N ILE A 367 -9.82 -5.40 24.93
CA ILE A 367 -10.53 -5.64 26.19
C ILE A 367 -10.21 -4.44 27.09
N LYS A 368 -11.23 -3.72 27.53
CA LYS A 368 -11.05 -2.76 28.63
C LYS A 368 -10.36 -3.53 29.74
N GLY A 369 -9.08 -3.19 29.98
CA GLY A 369 -8.30 -3.87 31.01
C GLY A 369 -9.04 -3.85 32.33
N HIS A 370 -9.11 -5.00 32.95
CA HIS A 370 -9.37 -5.12 34.37
C HIS A 370 -8.18 -4.61 35.13
#